data_11220c81e1b7044966ffe63c7c92f440
#
_entry.id   11220c81e1b7044966ffe63c7c92f440
#
_cell.length_a   1.000
_cell.length_b   1.000
_cell.length_c   1.000
_cell.angle_alpha   90.00
_cell.angle_beta   90.00
_cell.angle_gamma   90.00
#
_symmetry.space_group_name_H-M   'P 1'
#
loop_
_entity.id
_entity.type
_entity.pdbx_description
1 polymer ?
#
loop_
_entity_poly.entity_id
_entity_poly.type
_entity_poly.pdbx_seq_one_letter_code
_entity_poly.pdbx_strand_id
1 'polypeptide(L)' 'MRKKVMKRVVTFHTTSDAMAMEKVCKERNVPGRLIPVPRAISAGCGLSWCADLTDREQILDVMKEVGIEQEDVHECLV' A
#
# COMPACT_ATOMS: atom_id res chain seq x y z
N MET A 1 13.07 -20.25 0.73
CA MET A 1 11.63 -20.04 0.89
C MET A 1 11.37 -18.78 1.71
N ARG A 2 10.48 -17.91 1.23
CA ARG A 2 10.17 -16.71 1.98
C ARG A 2 9.23 -17.00 3.13
N LYS A 3 9.59 -16.49 4.28
CA LYS A 3 8.72 -16.54 5.44
C LYS A 3 7.67 -15.44 5.32
N LYS A 4 6.40 -15.79 5.46
CA LYS A 4 5.34 -14.80 5.48
C LYS A 4 5.38 -14.02 6.79
N VAL A 5 5.28 -12.70 6.70
CA VAL A 5 5.25 -11.82 7.86
C VAL A 5 4.05 -10.88 7.75
N MET A 6 3.62 -10.36 8.89
CA MET A 6 2.54 -9.38 8.90
C MET A 6 3.03 -8.09 8.25
N LYS A 7 2.27 -7.62 7.28
CA LYS A 7 2.56 -6.38 6.56
C LYS A 7 1.33 -5.50 6.54
N ARG A 8 1.57 -4.19 6.40
CA ARG A 8 0.51 -3.23 6.16
C ARG A 8 0.20 -3.26 4.66
N VAL A 9 -1.06 -3.48 4.34
CA VAL A 9 -1.52 -3.51 2.96
C VAL A 9 -2.57 -2.44 2.78
N VAL A 10 -2.29 -1.46 1.94
CA VAL A 10 -3.19 -0.35 1.66
C VAL A 10 -3.85 -0.59 0.31
N THR A 11 -5.17 -0.63 0.28
CA THR A 11 -5.91 -0.77 -0.97
C THR A 11 -6.38 0.58 -1.47
N PHE A 12 -6.60 0.68 -2.77
CA PHE A 12 -6.97 1.92 -3.43
C PHE A 12 -8.27 1.76 -4.20
N HIS A 13 -8.97 2.87 -4.43
CA HIS A 13 -10.19 2.87 -5.21
C HIS A 13 -9.93 2.67 -6.70
N THR A 14 -8.80 3.16 -7.19
CA THR A 14 -8.45 3.09 -8.61
C THR A 14 -7.00 2.66 -8.81
N THR A 15 -6.73 2.11 -9.99
CA THR A 15 -5.36 1.77 -10.39
C THR A 15 -4.48 3.02 -10.47
N SER A 16 -5.05 4.15 -10.88
CA SER A 16 -4.33 5.42 -10.94
C SER A 16 -3.78 5.83 -9.58
N ASP A 17 -4.56 5.66 -8.52
CA ASP A 17 -4.11 5.96 -7.16
C ASP A 17 -2.97 5.04 -6.74
N ALA A 18 -3.06 3.76 -7.06
CA ALA A 18 -2.01 2.80 -6.75
C ALA A 18 -0.70 3.17 -7.45
N MET A 19 -0.77 3.54 -8.71
CA MET A 19 0.41 3.95 -9.47
C MET A 19 1.00 5.27 -8.96
N ALA A 20 0.15 6.21 -8.58
CA ALA A 20 0.60 7.46 -7.97
C ALA A 20 1.33 7.20 -6.65
N MET A 21 0.84 6.27 -5.86
CA MET A 21 1.49 5.87 -4.61
C MET A 21 2.90 5.33 -4.86
N GLU A 22 3.05 4.45 -5.85
CA GLU A 22 4.36 3.91 -6.21
C GLU A 22 5.33 5.02 -6.60
N LYS A 23 4.89 5.94 -7.45
CA LYS A 23 5.73 7.04 -7.92
C LYS A 23 6.19 7.93 -6.76
N VAL A 24 5.27 8.35 -5.93
CA VAL A 24 5.56 9.24 -4.80
C VAL A 24 6.48 8.57 -3.79
N CYS A 25 6.23 7.31 -3.49
CA CYS A 25 7.08 6.58 -2.54
C CYS A 25 8.51 6.41 -3.06
N LYS A 26 8.66 6.19 -4.36
CA LYS A 26 9.97 6.14 -5.00
C LYS A 26 10.70 7.48 -4.88
N GLU A 27 10.01 8.57 -5.18
CA GLU A 27 10.60 9.90 -5.13
C GLU A 27 11.02 10.31 -3.71
N ARG A 28 10.30 9.86 -2.70
CA ARG A 28 10.52 10.22 -1.31
C ARG A 28 11.22 9.15 -0.50
N ASN A 29 11.64 8.07 -1.15
CA ASN A 29 12.28 6.93 -0.47
C ASN A 29 11.43 6.35 0.65
N VAL A 30 10.12 6.28 0.44
CA VAL A 30 9.21 5.66 1.38
C VAL A 30 9.23 4.15 1.16
N PRO A 31 9.43 3.34 2.22
CA PRO A 31 9.49 1.89 2.07
C PRO A 31 8.18 1.28 1.58
N GLY A 32 8.27 0.18 0.86
CA GLY A 32 7.11 -0.57 0.41
C GLY A 32 7.16 -0.87 -1.08
N ARG A 33 6.11 -1.51 -1.57
CA ARG A 33 5.99 -1.86 -2.99
C ARG A 33 4.54 -2.13 -3.36
N LEU A 34 4.24 -2.01 -4.65
CA LEU A 34 2.94 -2.44 -5.18
C LEU A 34 2.92 -3.96 -5.30
N ILE A 35 1.80 -4.55 -4.87
CA ILE A 35 1.55 -5.98 -5.01
C ILE A 35 0.11 -6.19 -5.47
N PRO A 36 -0.21 -7.34 -6.07
CA PRO A 36 -1.61 -7.70 -6.28
C PRO A 36 -2.33 -7.79 -4.93
N VAL A 37 -3.60 -7.42 -4.90
CA VAL A 37 -4.38 -7.51 -3.67
C VAL A 37 -4.42 -8.96 -3.19
N PRO A 38 -4.04 -9.23 -1.93
CA PRO A 38 -4.11 -10.60 -1.41
C PRO A 38 -5.53 -11.17 -1.44
N ARG A 39 -5.64 -12.48 -1.55
CA ARG A 39 -6.94 -13.15 -1.62
C ARG A 39 -7.85 -12.88 -0.42
N ALA A 40 -7.24 -12.65 0.74
CA ALA A 40 -7.98 -12.37 1.96
C ALA A 40 -8.65 -10.99 1.93
N ILE A 41 -8.26 -10.13 0.98
CA ILE A 41 -8.76 -8.77 0.86
C ILE A 41 -9.48 -8.64 -0.48
N SER A 42 -10.62 -7.95 -0.47
CA SER A 42 -11.33 -7.59 -1.68
C SER A 42 -11.14 -6.10 -1.95
N ALA A 43 -10.67 -5.75 -3.15
CA ALA A 43 -10.50 -4.35 -3.52
C ALA A 43 -10.78 -4.16 -5.00
N GLY A 44 -11.32 -3.00 -5.35
CA GLY A 44 -11.80 -2.73 -6.70
C GLY A 44 -10.71 -2.65 -7.76
N CYS A 45 -9.53 -2.14 -7.43
CA CYS A 45 -8.49 -1.92 -8.43
C CYS A 45 -7.54 -3.11 -8.63
N GLY A 46 -7.57 -4.09 -7.74
CA GLY A 46 -6.69 -5.26 -7.83
C GLY A 46 -5.23 -5.03 -7.44
N LEU A 47 -4.84 -3.80 -7.11
CA LEU A 47 -3.48 -3.47 -6.68
C LEU A 47 -3.51 -2.89 -5.28
N SER A 48 -2.43 -3.11 -4.54
CA SER A 48 -2.29 -2.60 -3.19
C SER A 48 -0.83 -2.24 -2.91
N TRP A 49 -0.63 -1.41 -1.88
CA TRP A 49 0.71 -1.05 -1.41
C TRP A 49 1.05 -1.86 -0.18
N CYS A 50 2.16 -2.59 -0.24
CA CYS A 50 2.63 -3.44 0.85
C CYS A 50 3.83 -2.80 1.52
N ALA A 51 3.78 -2.63 2.84
CA ALA A 51 4.87 -2.05 3.62
C ALA A 51 4.93 -2.68 5.00
N ASP A 52 6.01 -2.42 5.73
CA ASP A 52 6.14 -2.88 7.10
C ASP A 52 5.12 -2.19 8.01
N LEU A 53 4.71 -2.87 9.08
CA LEU A 53 3.74 -2.30 10.03
C LEU A 53 4.23 -1.00 10.66
N THR A 54 5.54 -0.86 10.81
CA THR A 54 6.14 0.34 11.41
C THR A 54 6.12 1.56 10.49
N ASP A 55 5.84 1.39 9.20
CA ASP A 55 5.85 2.47 8.22
C ASP A 55 4.49 3.12 8.01
N ARG A 56 3.50 2.75 8.81
CA ARG A 56 2.12 3.24 8.64
C ARG A 56 2.02 4.77 8.63
N GLU A 57 2.60 5.43 9.61
CA GLU A 57 2.49 6.88 9.72
C GLU A 57 3.12 7.59 8.54
N GLN A 58 4.29 7.13 8.11
CA GLN A 58 4.99 7.68 6.97
C GLN A 58 4.16 7.54 5.69
N ILE A 59 3.58 6.38 5.49
CA ILE A 59 2.74 6.11 4.32
C ILE A 59 1.50 7.00 4.31
N LEU A 60 0.81 7.07 5.43
CA LEU A 60 -0.42 7.87 5.52
C LEU A 60 -0.14 9.36 5.38
N ASP A 61 0.97 9.83 5.93
CA ASP A 61 1.39 11.22 5.78
C ASP A 61 1.66 11.58 4.32
N VAL A 62 2.36 10.71 3.60
CA VAL A 62 2.65 10.91 2.19
C VAL A 62 1.35 10.93 1.37
N MET A 63 0.45 10.00 1.62
CA MET A 63 -0.84 9.95 0.92
C MET A 63 -1.66 11.21 1.16
N LYS A 64 -1.70 11.67 2.39
CA LYS A 64 -2.42 12.89 2.75
C LYS A 64 -1.83 14.11 2.07
N GLU A 65 -0.51 14.20 2.02
CA GLU A 65 0.20 15.33 1.43
C GLU A 65 -0.04 15.44 -0.08
N VAL A 66 -0.07 14.32 -0.78
CA VAL A 66 -0.25 14.31 -2.24
C VAL A 66 -1.70 14.09 -2.68
N GLY A 67 -2.61 13.88 -1.73
CA GLY A 67 -4.03 13.75 -2.04
C GLY A 67 -4.47 12.38 -2.55
N ILE A 68 -3.72 11.34 -2.25
CA ILE A 68 -4.12 9.97 -2.59
C ILE A 68 -5.08 9.44 -1.52
N GLU A 69 -6.24 8.96 -1.95
CA GLU A 69 -7.20 8.36 -1.04
C GLU A 69 -7.06 6.84 -1.03
N GLN A 70 -6.95 6.27 0.16
CA GLN A 70 -6.96 4.84 0.32
C GLN A 70 -8.41 4.34 0.39
N GLU A 71 -8.65 3.13 -0.15
CA GLU A 71 -9.92 2.46 0.06
C GLU A 71 -9.98 1.90 1.47
N ASP A 72 -8.92 1.18 1.86
CA ASP A 72 -8.83 0.60 3.20
C ASP A 72 -7.38 0.29 3.53
N VAL A 73 -7.12 0.05 4.82
CA VAL A 73 -5.80 -0.32 5.31
C VAL A 73 -5.95 -1.64 6.06
N HIS A 74 -5.19 -2.64 5.64
CA HIS A 74 -5.24 -3.99 6.21
C HIS A 74 -3.90 -4.40 6.77
N GLU A 75 -3.92 -5.39 7.64
CA GLU A 75 -2.72 -6.07 8.11
C GLU A 75 -2.84 -7.52 7.66
N CYS A 76 -1.90 -7.98 6.85
CA CYS A 76 -1.96 -9.31 6.25
C CYS A 76 -0.61 -10.01 6.29
N LEU A 77 -0.67 -11.33 6.31
CA LEU A 77 0.52 -12.17 6.10
C LEU A 77 0.80 -12.26 4.60
N VAL A 78 1.92 -11.75 4.19
CA VAL A 78 2.33 -11.77 2.77
C VAL A 78 3.82 -12.07 2.61
#